data_fa6cd620203c421c1479c8b5a9f6e2e2
#
_entry.id   fa6cd620203c421c1479c8b5a9f6e2e2
#
_cell.length_a   1.000
_cell.length_b   1.000
_cell.length_c   1.000
_cell.angle_alpha   90.00
_cell.angle_beta   90.00
_cell.angle_gamma   90.00
#
_symmetry.space_group_name_H-M   'P 1'
#
loop_
_entity.id
_entity.type
_entity.pdbx_description
1 polymer ?
#
loop_
_entity_poly.entity_id
_entity_poly.type
_entity_poly.pdbx_seq_one_letter_code
_entity_poly.pdbx_strand_id
1 'polypeptide(L)'
;MDQLISFIIRPPRAEYNPEHDLLEQEFMLRGKWYQRKDIQIKNSRGDVLQCSHYMPIASPEGKSLPCVIYCHGNSGCRADASEAAIILLHSNITVFALDFSGSGLSGGEHVTLGWNEKDDLKAVVDYLRSNGNVSLIGLWGRSMGAVTSLMYGAEDPSIAGMVLDSPFSNLVDLMMELVDTYKYPLPKFTGGRVSNIDDLNS
;
A
#
# COMPACT_ATOMS: atom_id res chain seq x y z
N MET A 1 7.09 26.45 2.57
CA MET A 1 7.64 25.08 2.38
C MET A 1 6.97 24.09 3.33
N ASP A 2 6.79 24.44 4.59
CA ASP A 2 6.20 23.56 5.62
C ASP A 2 4.78 23.05 5.30
N GLN A 3 3.93 23.89 4.68
CA GLN A 3 2.58 23.48 4.28
C GLN A 3 2.57 22.43 3.17
N LEU A 4 3.48 22.54 2.18
CA LEU A 4 3.61 21.56 1.10
C LEU A 4 4.14 20.22 1.64
N ILE A 5 5.18 20.28 2.48
CA ILE A 5 5.71 19.11 3.15
C ILE A 5 4.62 18.45 3.99
N SER A 6 3.91 19.22 4.81
CA SER A 6 2.79 18.71 5.62
C SER A 6 1.70 18.04 4.79
N PHE A 7 1.38 18.58 3.62
CA PHE A 7 0.39 17.99 2.71
C PHE A 7 0.85 16.65 2.15
N ILE A 8 2.15 16.47 1.93
CA ILE A 8 2.70 15.22 1.38
C ILE A 8 2.83 14.15 2.45
N ILE A 9 3.37 14.50 3.63
CA ILE A 9 3.62 13.52 4.71
C ILE A 9 2.42 13.33 5.64
N ARG A 10 1.44 14.24 5.61
CA ARG A 10 0.15 14.19 6.31
C ARG A 10 -0.97 14.43 5.32
N PRO A 11 -1.12 13.58 4.30
CA PRO A 11 -2.23 13.73 3.37
C PRO A 11 -3.55 13.58 4.13
N PRO A 12 -4.65 14.17 3.61
CA PRO A 12 -5.97 13.85 4.13
C PRO A 12 -6.15 12.34 4.12
N ARG A 13 -6.51 11.76 5.25
CA ARG A 13 -6.79 10.33 5.33
C ARG A 13 -8.06 10.02 4.55
N ALA A 14 -8.04 8.89 3.86
CA ALA A 14 -9.26 8.35 3.30
C ALA A 14 -10.25 8.06 4.45
N GLU A 15 -11.41 8.69 4.39
CA GLU A 15 -12.53 8.41 5.29
C GLU A 15 -13.43 7.37 4.61
N TYR A 16 -13.61 6.24 5.24
CA TYR A 16 -14.46 5.16 4.73
C TYR A 16 -15.07 4.35 5.88
N ASN A 17 -16.22 3.75 5.62
CA ASN A 17 -16.87 2.84 6.55
C ASN A 17 -16.65 1.39 6.09
N PRO A 18 -15.99 0.52 6.88
CA PRO A 18 -15.76 -0.88 6.51
C PRO A 18 -17.02 -1.69 6.20
N GLU A 19 -18.18 -1.28 6.72
CA GLU A 19 -19.45 -1.96 6.47
C GLU A 19 -20.07 -1.63 5.12
N HIS A 20 -19.73 -0.46 4.53
CA HIS A 20 -20.37 0.04 3.31
C HIS A 20 -19.42 0.23 2.14
N ASP A 21 -18.16 0.54 2.41
CA ASP A 21 -17.19 0.93 1.39
C ASP A 21 -16.22 -0.21 1.01
N LEU A 22 -16.21 -1.30 1.78
CA LEU A 22 -15.50 -2.53 1.45
C LEU A 22 -16.48 -3.54 0.85
N LEU A 23 -15.95 -4.54 0.11
CA LEU A 23 -16.75 -5.71 -0.26
C LEU A 23 -17.38 -6.33 1.00
N GLU A 24 -18.58 -6.86 0.88
CA GLU A 24 -19.30 -7.49 1.98
C GLU A 24 -18.45 -8.57 2.69
N GLN A 25 -18.79 -8.89 3.94
CA GLN A 25 -18.08 -9.94 4.68
C GLN A 25 -18.19 -11.31 4.01
N GLU A 26 -19.34 -11.56 3.37
CA GLU A 26 -19.56 -12.73 2.51
C GLU A 26 -20.20 -12.24 1.22
N PHE A 27 -19.66 -12.61 0.08
CA PHE A 27 -20.14 -12.17 -1.22
C PHE A 27 -19.95 -13.24 -2.29
N MET A 28 -20.73 -13.14 -3.36
CA MET A 28 -20.68 -14.07 -4.47
C MET A 28 -20.07 -13.42 -5.70
N LEU A 29 -19.05 -14.08 -6.29
CA LEU A 29 -18.48 -13.72 -7.59
C LEU A 29 -18.55 -14.93 -8.51
N ARG A 30 -19.20 -14.77 -9.69
CA ARG A 30 -19.27 -15.81 -10.72
C ARG A 30 -19.71 -17.19 -10.18
N GLY A 31 -20.69 -17.19 -9.26
CA GLY A 31 -21.25 -18.42 -8.69
C GLY A 31 -20.42 -19.10 -7.60
N LYS A 32 -19.35 -18.47 -7.13
CA LYS A 32 -18.55 -18.91 -5.98
C LYS A 32 -18.67 -17.96 -4.82
N TRP A 33 -18.70 -18.50 -3.60
CA TRP A 33 -18.74 -17.71 -2.38
C TRP A 33 -17.35 -17.38 -1.85
N TYR A 34 -17.17 -16.12 -1.50
CA TYR A 34 -15.95 -15.55 -0.92
C TYR A 34 -16.27 -14.86 0.39
N GLN A 35 -15.25 -14.67 1.21
CA GLN A 35 -15.35 -13.95 2.48
C GLN A 35 -14.26 -12.90 2.59
N ARG A 36 -14.56 -11.83 3.33
CA ARG A 36 -13.61 -10.85 3.83
C ARG A 36 -13.37 -11.11 5.31
N LYS A 37 -12.12 -11.26 5.73
CA LYS A 37 -11.73 -11.30 7.13
C LYS A 37 -10.96 -10.03 7.46
N ASP A 38 -11.50 -9.22 8.38
CA ASP A 38 -10.83 -8.05 8.88
C ASP A 38 -9.85 -8.44 10.00
N ILE A 39 -8.64 -7.91 9.94
CA ILE A 39 -7.49 -8.34 10.74
C ILE A 39 -6.73 -7.09 11.18
N GLN A 40 -6.24 -7.11 12.42
CA GLN A 40 -5.35 -6.08 12.94
C GLN A 40 -3.94 -6.64 13.09
N ILE A 41 -2.96 -5.95 12.53
CA ILE A 41 -1.55 -6.32 12.62
C ILE A 41 -0.79 -5.15 13.24
N LYS A 42 0.03 -5.45 14.24
CA LYS A 42 0.90 -4.44 14.85
C LYS A 42 2.25 -4.42 14.12
N ASN A 43 2.65 -3.25 13.64
CA ASN A 43 3.96 -3.07 13.01
C ASN A 43 5.09 -2.93 14.04
N SER A 44 6.33 -2.84 13.57
CA SER A 44 7.52 -2.71 14.43
C SER A 44 7.58 -1.39 15.23
N ARG A 45 6.86 -0.36 14.78
CA ARG A 45 6.76 0.94 15.45
C ARG A 45 5.66 1.00 16.51
N GLY A 46 4.82 -0.05 16.57
CA GLY A 46 3.70 -0.15 17.52
C GLY A 46 2.36 0.32 16.95
N ASP A 47 2.29 0.79 15.70
CA ASP A 47 1.04 1.17 15.06
C ASP A 47 0.21 -0.07 14.74
N VAL A 48 -1.12 0.05 14.89
CA VAL A 48 -2.06 -0.99 14.51
C VAL A 48 -2.53 -0.75 13.08
N LEU A 49 -2.18 -1.68 12.19
CA LEU A 49 -2.60 -1.67 10.79
C LEU A 49 -3.97 -2.34 10.66
N GLN A 50 -4.90 -1.68 9.97
CA GLN A 50 -6.19 -2.25 9.63
C GLN A 50 -6.08 -2.97 8.29
N CYS A 51 -6.40 -4.26 8.29
CA CYS A 51 -6.22 -5.12 7.13
C CYS A 51 -7.51 -5.87 6.80
N SER A 52 -7.62 -6.33 5.57
CA SER A 52 -8.70 -7.22 5.09
C SER A 52 -8.10 -8.32 4.22
N HIS A 53 -8.48 -9.56 4.48
CA HIS A 53 -8.10 -10.70 3.65
C HIS A 53 -9.32 -11.25 2.93
N TYR A 54 -9.33 -11.15 1.62
CA TYR A 54 -10.37 -11.69 0.73
C TYR A 54 -9.96 -13.07 0.25
N MET A 55 -10.82 -14.07 0.49
CA MET A 55 -10.52 -15.47 0.19
C MET A 55 -11.79 -16.27 -0.11
N PRO A 56 -11.71 -17.43 -0.80
CA PRO A 56 -12.83 -18.34 -0.91
C PRO A 56 -13.29 -18.83 0.48
N ILE A 57 -14.60 -19.02 0.67
CA ILE A 57 -15.12 -19.67 1.91
C ILE A 57 -14.63 -21.11 1.99
N ALA A 58 -14.67 -21.83 0.87
CA ALA A 58 -14.10 -23.17 0.75
C ALA A 58 -12.86 -23.12 -0.15
N SER A 59 -11.70 -23.47 0.43
CA SER A 59 -10.47 -23.57 -0.36
C SER A 59 -10.58 -24.74 -1.36
N PRO A 60 -10.25 -24.54 -2.63
CA PRO A 60 -10.21 -25.63 -3.61
C PRO A 60 -9.26 -26.73 -3.13
N GLU A 61 -9.74 -27.96 -3.07
CA GLU A 61 -8.95 -29.15 -2.70
C GLU A 61 -8.22 -29.06 -1.35
N GLY A 62 -8.61 -28.13 -0.46
CA GLY A 62 -7.95 -27.95 0.85
C GLY A 62 -6.50 -27.43 0.79
N LYS A 63 -6.08 -26.90 -0.37
CA LYS A 63 -4.71 -26.39 -0.59
C LYS A 63 -4.58 -24.93 -0.18
N SER A 64 -3.37 -24.54 0.25
CA SER A 64 -2.98 -23.14 0.41
C SER A 64 -2.98 -22.45 -0.94
N LEU A 65 -3.59 -21.27 -1.03
CA LEU A 65 -3.66 -20.47 -2.24
C LEU A 65 -2.58 -19.38 -2.26
N PRO A 66 -2.16 -18.92 -3.45
CA PRO A 66 -1.34 -17.72 -3.53
C PRO A 66 -2.12 -16.49 -3.04
N CYS A 67 -1.38 -15.51 -2.54
CA CYS A 67 -1.94 -14.25 -2.04
C CYS A 67 -1.23 -13.07 -2.69
N VAL A 68 -2.00 -12.10 -3.15
CA VAL A 68 -1.48 -10.80 -3.56
C VAL A 68 -1.78 -9.78 -2.48
N ILE A 69 -0.75 -9.10 -1.99
CA ILE A 69 -0.91 -7.96 -1.08
C ILE A 69 -1.09 -6.70 -1.92
N TYR A 70 -2.22 -6.04 -1.74
CA TYR A 70 -2.49 -4.76 -2.39
C TYR A 70 -1.97 -3.61 -1.53
N CYS A 71 -1.09 -2.81 -2.11
CA CYS A 71 -0.42 -1.66 -1.51
C CYS A 71 -0.98 -0.38 -2.14
N HIS A 72 -1.83 0.35 -1.40
CA HIS A 72 -2.51 1.56 -1.89
C HIS A 72 -1.56 2.74 -2.12
N GLY A 73 -2.02 3.72 -2.88
CA GLY A 73 -1.30 4.98 -3.12
C GLY A 73 -1.39 5.95 -1.94
N ASN A 74 -0.67 7.09 -2.06
CA ASN A 74 -0.81 8.17 -1.08
C ASN A 74 -2.27 8.66 -1.02
N SER A 75 -2.79 8.95 0.16
CA SER A 75 -4.21 9.26 0.44
C SER A 75 -5.21 8.13 0.13
N GLY A 76 -4.73 6.94 -0.23
CA GLY A 76 -5.57 5.75 -0.42
C GLY A 76 -5.84 4.99 0.86
N CYS A 77 -6.53 3.86 0.72
CA CYS A 77 -6.84 2.95 1.82
C CYS A 77 -7.07 1.52 1.29
N ARG A 78 -7.32 0.58 2.18
CA ARG A 78 -7.59 -0.83 1.82
C ARG A 78 -8.83 -1.04 0.96
N ALA A 79 -9.76 -0.05 0.88
CA ALA A 79 -10.92 -0.13 -0.01
C ALA A 79 -10.52 -0.13 -1.50
N ASP A 80 -9.37 0.47 -1.83
CA ASP A 80 -8.84 0.50 -3.20
C ASP A 80 -8.53 -0.89 -3.75
N ALA A 81 -8.39 -1.89 -2.87
CA ALA A 81 -8.15 -3.28 -3.26
C ALA A 81 -9.37 -4.01 -3.83
N SER A 82 -10.56 -3.43 -3.80
CA SER A 82 -11.80 -4.10 -4.21
C SER A 82 -11.77 -4.57 -5.67
N GLU A 83 -11.23 -3.77 -6.57
CA GLU A 83 -11.08 -4.16 -7.99
C GLU A 83 -10.08 -5.33 -8.15
N ALA A 84 -8.93 -5.27 -7.46
CA ALA A 84 -7.95 -6.35 -7.47
C ALA A 84 -8.56 -7.64 -6.92
N ALA A 85 -9.37 -7.56 -5.85
CA ALA A 85 -10.07 -8.70 -5.28
C ALA A 85 -11.03 -9.33 -6.31
N ILE A 86 -11.85 -8.53 -7.00
CA ILE A 86 -12.78 -9.02 -8.03
C ILE A 86 -12.02 -9.72 -9.19
N ILE A 87 -10.86 -9.19 -9.57
CA ILE A 87 -10.05 -9.73 -10.67
C ILE A 87 -9.37 -11.05 -10.26
N LEU A 88 -8.76 -11.09 -9.07
CA LEU A 88 -7.84 -12.17 -8.69
C LEU A 88 -8.55 -13.38 -8.05
N LEU A 89 -9.61 -13.15 -7.30
CA LEU A 89 -10.29 -14.21 -6.56
C LEU A 89 -10.82 -15.34 -7.45
N HIS A 90 -11.34 -15.00 -8.64
CA HIS A 90 -11.83 -16.03 -9.57
C HIS A 90 -10.71 -16.92 -10.13
N SER A 91 -9.45 -16.47 -10.08
CA SER A 91 -8.26 -17.24 -10.46
C SER A 91 -7.66 -18.02 -9.29
N ASN A 92 -8.38 -18.16 -8.17
CA ASN A 92 -7.92 -18.77 -6.93
C ASN A 92 -6.67 -18.10 -6.34
N ILE A 93 -6.56 -16.78 -6.50
CA ILE A 93 -5.56 -15.94 -5.86
C ILE A 93 -6.28 -15.11 -4.81
N THR A 94 -5.88 -15.22 -3.56
CA THR A 94 -6.44 -14.43 -2.45
C THR A 94 -5.85 -13.02 -2.47
N VAL A 95 -6.56 -12.05 -1.90
CA VAL A 95 -6.09 -10.66 -1.86
C VAL A 95 -6.05 -10.19 -0.41
N PHE A 96 -4.90 -9.71 0.00
CA PHE A 96 -4.69 -9.08 1.29
C PHE A 96 -4.52 -7.57 1.10
N ALA A 97 -5.38 -6.78 1.73
CA ALA A 97 -5.34 -5.33 1.69
C ALA A 97 -5.01 -4.78 3.07
N LEU A 98 -4.28 -3.69 3.12
CA LEU A 98 -3.98 -2.98 4.35
C LEU A 98 -4.18 -1.48 4.17
N ASP A 99 -4.48 -0.78 5.26
CA ASP A 99 -4.20 0.64 5.40
C ASP A 99 -2.78 0.76 5.93
N PHE A 100 -1.87 1.44 5.22
CA PHE A 100 -0.55 1.75 5.76
C PHE A 100 -0.64 2.64 6.99
N SER A 101 0.37 2.62 7.85
CA SER A 101 0.42 3.57 8.98
C SER A 101 0.34 5.01 8.46
N GLY A 102 -0.43 5.84 9.17
CA GLY A 102 -0.74 7.20 8.73
C GLY A 102 -1.86 7.33 7.70
N SER A 103 -2.45 6.21 7.23
CA SER A 103 -3.51 6.18 6.20
C SER A 103 -4.77 5.49 6.71
N GLY A 104 -5.90 5.81 6.09
CA GLY A 104 -7.19 5.20 6.38
C GLY A 104 -7.51 5.12 7.87
N LEU A 105 -7.86 3.94 8.34
CA LEU A 105 -8.21 3.65 9.75
C LEU A 105 -7.03 3.10 10.57
N SER A 106 -5.83 2.97 9.98
CA SER A 106 -4.63 2.51 10.69
C SER A 106 -4.08 3.57 11.64
N GLY A 107 -3.28 3.13 12.62
CA GLY A 107 -2.51 3.99 13.49
C GLY A 107 -1.42 4.78 12.75
N GLY A 108 -0.61 5.51 13.51
CA GLY A 108 0.46 6.37 12.97
C GLY A 108 -0.04 7.76 12.56
N GLU A 109 0.87 8.70 12.39
CA GLU A 109 0.53 10.10 12.09
C GLU A 109 0.98 10.54 10.69
N HIS A 110 1.96 9.88 10.10
CA HIS A 110 2.64 10.32 8.89
C HIS A 110 2.79 9.19 7.89
N VAL A 111 2.80 9.56 6.61
CA VAL A 111 3.28 8.72 5.52
C VAL A 111 4.69 9.15 5.12
N THR A 112 5.49 8.22 4.62
CA THR A 112 6.88 8.44 4.25
C THR A 112 7.19 8.05 2.81
N LEU A 113 6.14 7.87 2.01
CA LEU A 113 6.19 7.58 0.58
C LEU A 113 7.04 6.35 0.22
N GLY A 114 6.95 5.33 1.04
CA GLY A 114 7.60 4.02 0.85
C GLY A 114 8.52 3.60 1.99
N TRP A 115 9.14 4.55 2.70
CA TRP A 115 10.19 4.22 3.67
C TRP A 115 9.67 3.45 4.90
N ASN A 116 8.69 4.00 5.63
CA ASN A 116 8.06 3.30 6.77
C ASN A 116 7.04 2.26 6.30
N GLU A 117 6.38 2.52 5.17
CA GLU A 117 5.39 1.63 4.57
C GLU A 117 6.00 0.27 4.20
N LYS A 118 7.29 0.22 3.88
CA LYS A 118 8.04 -1.03 3.69
C LYS A 118 8.02 -1.92 4.94
N ASP A 119 8.14 -1.33 6.13
CA ASP A 119 8.10 -2.07 7.38
C ASP A 119 6.67 -2.54 7.73
N ASP A 120 5.65 -1.76 7.34
CA ASP A 120 4.26 -2.18 7.45
C ASP A 120 3.98 -3.40 6.55
N LEU A 121 4.47 -3.33 5.30
CA LEU A 121 4.37 -4.44 4.36
C LEU A 121 5.10 -5.69 4.89
N LYS A 122 6.28 -5.52 5.50
CA LYS A 122 7.00 -6.60 6.16
C LYS A 122 6.16 -7.27 7.25
N ALA A 123 5.49 -6.50 8.10
CA ALA A 123 4.63 -7.05 9.15
C ALA A 123 3.47 -7.89 8.57
N VAL A 124 2.90 -7.47 7.45
CA VAL A 124 1.85 -8.23 6.74
C VAL A 124 2.41 -9.51 6.14
N VAL A 125 3.58 -9.47 5.49
CA VAL A 125 4.22 -10.65 4.92
C VAL A 125 4.55 -11.67 6.00
N ASP A 126 5.12 -11.23 7.12
CA ASP A 126 5.46 -12.09 8.27
C ASP A 126 4.18 -12.73 8.85
N TYR A 127 3.09 -11.98 8.95
CA TYR A 127 1.78 -12.49 9.37
C TYR A 127 1.28 -13.59 8.42
N LEU A 128 1.29 -13.36 7.11
CA LEU A 128 0.82 -14.34 6.12
C LEU A 128 1.67 -15.62 6.12
N ARG A 129 2.97 -15.50 6.30
CA ARG A 129 3.89 -16.64 6.39
C ARG A 129 3.68 -17.45 7.66
N SER A 130 3.46 -16.78 8.79
CA SER A 130 3.24 -17.45 10.07
C SER A 130 1.94 -18.25 10.12
N ASN A 131 0.91 -17.81 9.41
CA ASN A 131 -0.39 -18.50 9.38
C ASN A 131 -0.42 -19.75 8.51
N GLY A 132 0.58 -19.97 7.63
CA GLY A 132 0.70 -21.19 6.82
C GLY A 132 -0.40 -21.42 5.78
N ASN A 133 -1.33 -20.48 5.61
CA ASN A 133 -2.49 -20.60 4.73
C ASN A 133 -2.25 -20.04 3.32
N VAL A 134 -1.08 -19.51 3.08
CA VAL A 134 -0.69 -18.87 1.82
C VAL A 134 0.50 -19.62 1.21
N SER A 135 0.41 -20.00 -0.07
CA SER A 135 1.46 -20.74 -0.76
C SER A 135 2.56 -19.85 -1.33
N LEU A 136 2.17 -18.74 -1.96
CA LEU A 136 3.06 -17.76 -2.56
C LEU A 136 2.54 -16.35 -2.25
N ILE A 137 3.43 -15.38 -2.14
CA ILE A 137 3.08 -13.97 -1.93
C ILE A 137 3.54 -13.17 -3.14
N GLY A 138 2.60 -12.44 -3.75
CA GLY A 138 2.84 -11.40 -4.73
C GLY A 138 2.44 -10.03 -4.19
N LEU A 139 2.90 -8.96 -4.84
CA LEU A 139 2.58 -7.58 -4.47
C LEU A 139 1.90 -6.87 -5.63
N TRP A 140 0.90 -6.04 -5.33
CA TRP A 140 0.31 -5.12 -6.28
C TRP A 140 0.30 -3.73 -5.67
N GLY A 141 1.18 -2.88 -6.15
CA GLY A 141 1.32 -1.53 -5.61
C GLY A 141 0.93 -0.45 -6.62
N ARG A 142 0.29 0.62 -6.12
CA ARG A 142 -0.04 1.81 -6.88
C ARG A 142 0.68 3.03 -6.30
N SER A 143 1.39 3.80 -7.15
CA SER A 143 2.10 5.02 -6.76
C SER A 143 3.03 4.79 -5.57
N MET A 144 2.78 5.39 -4.39
CA MET A 144 3.50 5.10 -3.14
C MET A 144 3.57 3.60 -2.83
N GLY A 145 2.45 2.87 -3.01
CA GLY A 145 2.41 1.42 -2.81
C GLY A 145 3.28 0.66 -3.80
N ALA A 146 3.46 1.16 -5.03
CA ALA A 146 4.36 0.57 -6.01
C ALA A 146 5.83 0.76 -5.59
N VAL A 147 6.19 1.94 -5.10
CA VAL A 147 7.53 2.22 -4.55
C VAL A 147 7.79 1.36 -3.31
N THR A 148 6.83 1.28 -2.40
CA THR A 148 6.88 0.40 -1.22
C THR A 148 7.15 -1.06 -1.62
N SER A 149 6.41 -1.55 -2.61
CA SER A 149 6.55 -2.91 -3.13
C SER A 149 7.93 -3.17 -3.74
N LEU A 150 8.47 -2.20 -4.49
CA LEU A 150 9.83 -2.27 -5.05
C LEU A 150 10.89 -2.32 -3.95
N MET A 151 10.79 -1.42 -2.97
CA MET A 151 11.75 -1.36 -1.85
C MET A 151 11.74 -2.66 -1.04
N TYR A 152 10.55 -3.19 -0.73
CA TYR A 152 10.43 -4.44 0.01
C TYR A 152 10.91 -5.64 -0.81
N GLY A 153 10.48 -5.74 -2.07
CA GLY A 153 10.86 -6.86 -2.96
C GLY A 153 12.35 -6.91 -3.27
N ALA A 154 13.06 -5.78 -3.22
CA ALA A 154 14.51 -5.75 -3.33
C ALA A 154 15.23 -6.42 -2.13
N GLU A 155 14.59 -6.43 -0.96
CA GLU A 155 15.10 -7.04 0.27
C GLU A 155 14.61 -8.49 0.45
N ASP A 156 13.51 -8.87 -0.19
CA ASP A 156 12.88 -10.19 -0.04
C ASP A 156 12.71 -10.91 -1.38
N PRO A 157 13.72 -11.70 -1.79
CA PRO A 157 13.70 -12.41 -3.08
C PRO A 157 12.67 -13.56 -3.14
N SER A 158 11.96 -13.87 -2.06
CA SER A 158 10.91 -14.89 -2.03
C SER A 158 9.53 -14.35 -2.45
N ILE A 159 9.41 -13.05 -2.74
CA ILE A 159 8.23 -12.47 -3.37
C ILE A 159 8.11 -13.02 -4.79
N ALA A 160 6.97 -13.69 -5.08
CA ALA A 160 6.77 -14.43 -6.31
C ALA A 160 6.62 -13.56 -7.57
N GLY A 161 6.16 -12.31 -7.39
CA GLY A 161 5.99 -11.36 -8.48
C GLY A 161 5.38 -10.04 -7.99
N MET A 162 5.48 -9.01 -8.83
CA MET A 162 4.97 -7.67 -8.50
C MET A 162 4.24 -7.07 -9.69
N VAL A 163 3.11 -6.40 -9.42
CA VAL A 163 2.44 -5.48 -10.32
C VAL A 163 2.67 -4.07 -9.78
N LEU A 164 3.27 -3.22 -10.60
CA LEU A 164 3.70 -1.89 -10.21
C LEU A 164 2.97 -0.86 -11.09
N ASP A 165 1.98 -0.21 -10.49
CA ASP A 165 1.20 0.83 -11.17
C ASP A 165 1.73 2.20 -10.78
N SER A 166 2.26 2.92 -11.79
CA SER A 166 2.73 4.31 -11.68
C SER A 166 3.73 4.58 -10.54
N PRO A 167 4.82 3.79 -10.41
CA PRO A 167 5.85 4.09 -9.43
C PRO A 167 6.58 5.38 -9.82
N PHE A 168 6.98 6.17 -8.82
CA PHE A 168 7.88 7.31 -9.04
C PHE A 168 9.32 6.91 -8.68
N SER A 169 10.29 7.46 -9.42
CA SER A 169 11.71 7.18 -9.20
C SER A 169 12.41 8.22 -8.32
N ASN A 170 11.85 9.42 -8.25
CA ASN A 170 12.42 10.55 -7.54
C ASN A 170 11.31 11.36 -6.85
N LEU A 171 11.44 11.56 -5.54
CA LEU A 171 10.46 12.30 -4.75
C LEU A 171 10.41 13.78 -5.13
N VAL A 172 11.54 14.38 -5.48
CA VAL A 172 11.61 15.81 -5.87
C VAL A 172 10.85 16.03 -7.17
N ASP A 173 11.05 15.14 -8.16
CA ASP A 173 10.36 15.22 -9.44
C ASP A 173 8.85 15.05 -9.25
N LEU A 174 8.41 14.08 -8.43
CA LEU A 174 7.00 13.91 -8.06
C LEU A 174 6.44 15.17 -7.40
N MET A 175 7.18 15.78 -6.47
CA MET A 175 6.75 17.02 -5.81
C MET A 175 6.59 18.16 -6.80
N MET A 176 7.51 18.31 -7.75
CA MET A 176 7.43 19.35 -8.78
C MET A 176 6.23 19.14 -9.71
N GLU A 177 5.97 17.91 -10.14
CA GLU A 177 4.77 17.57 -10.93
C GLU A 177 3.46 17.88 -10.18
N LEU A 178 3.40 17.57 -8.89
CA LEU A 178 2.23 17.88 -8.07
C LEU A 178 2.02 19.39 -7.93
N VAL A 179 3.09 20.17 -7.75
CA VAL A 179 3.04 21.63 -7.69
C VAL A 179 2.52 22.21 -8.99
N ASP A 180 3.01 21.73 -10.13
CA ASP A 180 2.60 22.18 -11.46
C ASP A 180 1.14 21.80 -11.76
N THR A 181 0.74 20.59 -11.40
CA THR A 181 -0.61 20.07 -11.64
C THR A 181 -1.67 20.80 -10.81
N TYR A 182 -1.40 21.01 -9.53
CA TYR A 182 -2.33 21.66 -8.61
C TYR A 182 -2.20 23.17 -8.53
N LYS A 183 -1.30 23.78 -9.34
CA LYS A 183 -1.03 25.22 -9.35
C LYS A 183 -0.80 25.80 -7.95
N TYR A 184 -0.13 25.04 -7.09
CA TYR A 184 0.22 25.51 -5.75
C TYR A 184 1.09 26.77 -5.87
N PRO A 185 0.74 27.90 -5.23
CA PRO A 185 1.59 29.07 -5.23
C PRO A 185 2.85 28.76 -4.44
N LEU A 186 3.91 28.36 -5.13
CA LEU A 186 5.24 28.30 -4.50
C LEU A 186 5.63 29.71 -4.07
N PRO A 187 6.15 29.90 -2.84
CA PRO A 187 6.82 31.14 -2.50
C PRO A 187 7.90 31.39 -3.56
N LYS A 188 7.91 32.58 -4.17
CA LYS A 188 8.95 32.94 -5.13
C LYS A 188 10.31 32.78 -4.44
N PHE A 189 11.01 31.72 -4.78
CA PHE A 189 12.41 31.60 -4.43
C PHE A 189 13.17 32.68 -5.23
N THR A 190 13.50 33.77 -4.56
CA THR A 190 14.49 34.74 -5.08
C THR A 190 15.80 33.98 -5.17
N GLY A 191 16.24 33.76 -6.41
CA GLY A 191 17.37 33.00 -6.87
C GLY A 191 18.58 32.92 -5.94
N GLY A 192 18.72 31.78 -5.31
CA GLY A 192 20.01 31.25 -4.94
C GLY A 192 20.30 30.11 -5.92
N ARG A 193 21.21 30.31 -6.86
CA ARG A 193 21.79 29.22 -7.64
C ARG A 193 22.31 28.18 -6.67
N VAL A 194 21.78 26.96 -6.72
CA VAL A 194 22.48 25.80 -6.20
C VAL A 194 23.65 25.56 -7.13
N SER A 195 24.79 26.10 -6.75
CA SER A 195 26.07 25.80 -7.37
C SER A 195 26.43 24.36 -7.00
N ASN A 196 26.58 23.56 -8.04
CA ASN A 196 27.32 22.30 -8.14
C ASN A 196 27.31 21.32 -6.95
N ILE A 197 26.81 20.14 -7.28
CA ILE A 197 26.89 18.89 -6.49
C ILE A 197 28.37 18.44 -6.22
N ASP A 198 29.35 19.18 -6.68
CA ASP A 198 30.77 18.81 -6.59
C ASP A 198 31.45 19.17 -5.25
N ASP A 199 30.78 19.90 -4.36
CA ASP A 199 31.34 20.33 -3.08
C ASP A 199 31.08 19.46 -1.87
N LEU A 200 30.53 18.24 -2.06
CA LEU A 200 30.28 17.30 -0.96
C LEU A 200 31.33 16.16 -0.84
N ASN A 201 32.42 16.21 -1.61
CA ASN A 201 33.50 15.21 -1.58
C ASN A 201 34.88 15.82 -1.26
N SER A 202 34.94 16.71 -0.28
CA SER A 202 36.24 17.12 0.28
C SER A 202 36.21 17.07 1.82
#